data_28160156f467f0fd239528486a857278
#
_entry.id   28160156f467f0fd239528486a857278
#
_cell.length_a   1.000
_cell.length_b   1.000
_cell.length_c   1.000
_cell.angle_alpha   90.00
_cell.angle_beta   90.00
_cell.angle_gamma   90.00
#
_symmetry.space_group_name_H-M   'P 1'
#
loop_
_entity.id
_entity.type
_entity.pdbx_description
1 polymer ?
#
loop_
_entity_poly.entity_id
_entity_poly.type
_entity_poly.pdbx_seq_one_letter_code
_entity_poly.pdbx_strand_id
1 'polypeptide(L)'
;MEEYVRNKITQLRLYKGVSEYQMSYDLGHSRGYINNISSGKSLPSLSEFFSICDYFEITPAQFFDVERNNPVLISKAIDELKTLNDNDMLL
;
A
#
# COMPACT_ATOMS: atom_id res chain seq x y z
N MET A 1 1.09 2.63 -13.42
CA MET A 1 1.23 1.57 -12.39
C MET A 1 2.51 1.73 -11.57
N GLU A 2 3.61 2.14 -12.18
CA GLU A 2 4.85 2.38 -11.44
C GLU A 2 4.70 3.46 -10.38
N GLU A 3 4.04 4.55 -10.73
CA GLU A 3 3.76 5.64 -9.81
C GLU A 3 2.92 5.16 -8.62
N TYR A 4 1.94 4.31 -8.89
CA TYR A 4 1.13 3.72 -7.83
C TYR A 4 1.99 2.93 -6.85
N VAL A 5 2.93 2.12 -7.36
CA VAL A 5 3.82 1.31 -6.52
C VAL A 5 4.66 2.22 -5.61
N ARG A 6 5.27 3.25 -6.18
CA ARG A 6 6.09 4.19 -5.40
C ARG A 6 5.29 4.90 -4.32
N ASN A 7 4.13 5.40 -4.70
CA ASN A 7 3.27 6.14 -3.77
C ASN A 7 2.72 5.24 -2.68
N LYS A 8 2.37 4.01 -3.01
CA LYS A 8 1.86 3.05 -2.03
C LYS A 8 2.93 2.66 -1.02
N ILE A 9 4.15 2.42 -1.47
CA ILE A 9 5.26 2.12 -0.57
C ILE A 9 5.51 3.29 0.38
N THR A 10 5.51 4.52 -0.15
CA THR A 10 5.68 5.72 0.66
C THR A 10 4.57 5.87 1.69
N GLN A 11 3.33 5.66 1.27
CA GLN A 11 2.17 5.75 2.14
C GLN A 11 2.26 4.73 3.29
N LEU A 12 2.55 3.49 2.95
CA LEU A 12 2.68 2.42 3.94
C LEU A 12 3.84 2.68 4.90
N ARG A 13 4.96 3.19 4.37
CA ARG A 13 6.12 3.54 5.18
C ARG A 13 5.79 4.63 6.19
N LEU A 14 5.12 5.69 5.74
CA LEU A 14 4.72 6.79 6.61
C LEU A 14 3.73 6.32 7.67
N TYR A 15 2.80 5.46 7.28
CA TYR A 15 1.83 4.89 8.22
C TYR A 15 2.53 4.06 9.29
N LYS A 16 3.55 3.27 8.90
CA LYS A 16 4.33 2.47 9.84
C LYS A 16 5.25 3.34 10.72
N GLY A 17 5.53 4.57 10.29
CA GLY A 17 6.34 5.50 11.06
C GLY A 17 7.84 5.25 10.97
N VAL A 18 8.31 4.66 9.86
CA VAL A 18 9.74 4.40 9.67
C VAL A 18 10.31 5.28 8.58
N SER A 19 11.60 5.61 8.71
CA SER A 19 12.32 6.38 7.70
C SER A 19 12.68 5.50 6.50
N GLU A 20 13.03 6.13 5.39
CA GLU A 20 13.53 5.41 4.23
C GLU A 20 14.81 4.64 4.58
N TYR A 21 15.68 5.22 5.36
CA TYR A 21 16.89 4.57 5.83
C TYR A 21 16.56 3.32 6.65
N GLN A 22 15.67 3.47 7.63
CA GLN A 22 15.31 2.36 8.52
C GLN A 22 14.66 1.22 7.74
N MET A 23 13.75 1.54 6.82
CA MET A 23 13.11 0.52 6.01
C MET A 23 14.12 -0.21 5.13
N SER A 24 15.05 0.53 4.52
CA SER A 24 16.11 -0.08 3.71
C SER A 24 16.94 -1.04 4.55
N TYR A 25 17.33 -0.63 5.74
CA TYR A 25 18.08 -1.45 6.68
C TYR A 25 17.30 -2.71 7.07
N ASP A 26 16.02 -2.55 7.43
CA ASP A 26 15.18 -3.66 7.86
C ASP A 26 15.02 -4.71 6.77
N LEU A 27 15.00 -4.27 5.52
CA LEU A 27 14.88 -5.17 4.36
C LEU A 27 16.22 -5.78 3.94
N GLY A 28 17.31 -5.42 4.61
CA GLY A 28 18.64 -5.97 4.30
C GLY A 28 19.27 -5.36 3.06
N HIS A 29 18.86 -4.16 2.67
CA HIS A 29 19.38 -3.46 1.49
C HIS A 29 20.30 -2.31 1.89
N SER A 30 20.98 -1.72 0.90
CA SER A 30 21.77 -0.52 1.11
C SER A 30 20.88 0.63 1.57
N ARG A 31 21.46 1.59 2.28
CA ARG A 31 20.68 2.68 2.90
C ARG A 31 19.92 3.56 1.91
N GLY A 32 20.30 3.57 0.65
CA GLY A 32 19.63 4.34 -0.39
C GLY A 32 18.54 3.59 -1.14
N TYR A 33 18.31 2.33 -0.80
CA TYR A 33 17.41 1.47 -1.57
C TYR A 33 15.99 2.04 -1.68
N ILE A 34 15.37 2.37 -0.57
CA ILE A 34 14.00 2.89 -0.57
C ILE A 34 13.94 4.28 -1.20
N ASN A 35 14.95 5.13 -0.94
CA ASN A 35 15.00 6.44 -1.59
C ASN A 35 15.08 6.33 -3.11
N ASN A 36 15.82 5.35 -3.63
CA ASN A 36 15.88 5.12 -5.06
C ASN A 36 14.51 4.75 -5.65
N ILE A 37 13.71 4.03 -4.89
CA ILE A 37 12.34 3.71 -5.31
C ILE A 37 11.46 4.97 -5.25
N SER A 38 11.44 5.66 -4.12
CA SER A 38 10.55 6.81 -3.94
C SER A 38 10.90 7.97 -4.88
N SER A 39 12.17 8.13 -5.22
CA SER A 39 12.62 9.20 -6.13
C SER A 39 12.44 8.86 -7.61
N GLY A 40 12.01 7.65 -7.93
CA GLY A 40 11.75 7.25 -9.32
C GLY A 40 12.93 6.64 -10.04
N LYS A 41 14.05 6.40 -9.35
CA LYS A 41 15.26 5.85 -9.98
C LYS A 41 15.15 4.35 -10.25
N SER A 42 14.41 3.62 -9.43
CA SER A 42 14.28 2.18 -9.58
C SER A 42 12.93 1.71 -9.08
N LEU A 43 12.61 0.47 -9.40
CA LEU A 43 11.47 -0.26 -8.85
C LEU A 43 12.00 -1.52 -8.17
N PRO A 44 11.29 -2.06 -7.19
CA PRO A 44 11.70 -3.33 -6.61
C PRO A 44 11.54 -4.46 -7.63
N SER A 45 12.42 -5.46 -7.55
CA SER A 45 12.20 -6.72 -8.25
C SER A 45 10.96 -7.39 -7.67
N LEU A 46 10.46 -8.43 -8.32
CA LEU A 46 9.29 -9.13 -7.81
C LEU A 46 9.54 -9.75 -6.44
N SER A 47 10.71 -10.36 -6.24
CA SER A 47 11.04 -10.93 -4.92
C SER A 47 11.19 -9.84 -3.86
N GLU A 48 11.76 -8.71 -4.21
CA GLU A 48 11.86 -7.56 -3.31
C GLU A 48 10.47 -7.02 -2.98
N PHE A 49 9.59 -6.96 -3.97
CA PHE A 49 8.22 -6.55 -3.77
C PHE A 49 7.50 -7.44 -2.75
N PHE A 50 7.66 -8.75 -2.86
CA PHE A 50 7.07 -9.68 -1.90
C PHE A 50 7.62 -9.44 -0.49
N SER A 51 8.92 -9.17 -0.36
CA SER A 51 9.52 -8.83 0.93
C SER A 51 8.94 -7.53 1.49
N ILE A 52 8.68 -6.55 0.63
CA ILE A 52 8.05 -5.30 1.04
C ILE A 52 6.64 -5.55 1.56
N CYS A 53 5.86 -6.38 0.87
CA CYS A 53 4.53 -6.74 1.34
C CYS A 53 4.59 -7.43 2.71
N ASP A 54 5.51 -8.37 2.89
CA ASP A 54 5.71 -9.05 4.17
C ASP A 54 6.10 -8.05 5.26
N TYR A 55 6.96 -7.11 4.93
CA TYR A 55 7.38 -6.06 5.87
C TYR A 55 6.20 -5.27 6.40
N PHE A 56 5.23 -4.96 5.54
CA PHE A 56 4.02 -4.24 5.93
C PHE A 56 2.88 -5.16 6.36
N GLU A 57 3.10 -6.46 6.39
CA GLU A 57 2.10 -7.45 6.81
C GLU A 57 0.83 -7.39 5.97
N ILE A 58 1.01 -7.20 4.67
CA ILE A 58 -0.11 -7.20 3.70
C ILE A 58 0.19 -8.19 2.59
N THR A 59 -0.86 -8.60 1.89
CA THR A 59 -0.72 -9.42 0.69
C THR A 59 -0.48 -8.53 -0.53
N PRO A 60 0.10 -9.08 -1.62
CA PRO A 60 0.16 -8.33 -2.88
C PRO A 60 -1.20 -7.86 -3.37
N ALA A 61 -2.27 -8.64 -3.16
CA ALA A 61 -3.61 -8.23 -3.52
C ALA A 61 -4.05 -6.99 -2.74
N GLN A 62 -3.74 -6.94 -1.46
CA GLN A 62 -4.04 -5.76 -0.63
C GLN A 62 -3.21 -4.56 -1.06
N PHE A 63 -1.96 -4.78 -1.46
CA PHE A 63 -1.11 -3.71 -1.96
C PHE A 63 -1.73 -3.05 -3.20
N PHE A 64 -2.29 -3.84 -4.09
CA PHE A 64 -2.88 -3.37 -5.34
C PHE A 64 -4.40 -3.17 -5.26
N ASP A 65 -4.95 -3.02 -4.07
CA ASP A 65 -6.38 -2.77 -3.90
C ASP A 65 -6.68 -1.31 -4.28
N VAL A 66 -6.65 -1.05 -5.58
CA VAL A 66 -6.80 0.29 -6.14
C VAL A 66 -8.19 0.85 -5.88
N GLU A 67 -9.20 0.00 -5.83
CA GLU A 67 -10.59 0.43 -5.62
C GLU A 67 -10.76 1.07 -4.25
N ARG A 68 -10.06 0.57 -3.24
CA ARG A 68 -10.09 1.15 -1.89
C ARG A 68 -9.42 2.51 -1.81
N ASN A 69 -8.60 2.85 -2.80
CA ASN A 69 -7.89 4.11 -2.84
C ASN A 69 -8.56 5.13 -3.75
N ASN A 70 -9.71 4.77 -4.35
CA ASN A 70 -10.49 5.65 -5.21
C ASN A 70 -11.64 6.25 -4.40
N PRO A 71 -11.64 7.57 -4.14
CA PRO A 71 -12.67 8.19 -3.30
C PRO A 71 -14.10 7.96 -3.81
N VAL A 72 -14.28 7.94 -5.12
CA VAL A 72 -15.60 7.72 -5.72
C VAL A 72 -16.08 6.30 -5.44
N LEU A 73 -15.21 5.32 -5.64
CA LEU A 73 -15.56 3.92 -5.39
C LEU A 73 -15.76 3.64 -3.91
N ILE A 74 -14.96 4.27 -3.05
CA ILE A 74 -15.11 4.15 -1.60
C ILE A 74 -16.46 4.72 -1.17
N SER A 75 -16.83 5.91 -1.65
CA SER A 75 -18.14 6.51 -1.35
C SER A 75 -19.27 5.61 -1.80
N LYS A 76 -19.16 5.05 -3.00
CA LYS A 76 -20.17 4.17 -3.55
C LYS A 76 -20.30 2.90 -2.71
N ALA A 77 -19.19 2.32 -2.29
CA ALA A 77 -19.18 1.14 -1.43
C ALA A 77 -19.85 1.44 -0.08
N ILE A 78 -19.57 2.61 0.48
CA ILE A 78 -20.18 3.03 1.74
C ILE A 78 -21.69 3.18 1.58
N ASP A 79 -22.13 3.77 0.48
CA ASP A 79 -23.56 3.93 0.19
C ASP A 79 -24.23 2.58 0.06
N GLU A 80 -23.60 1.62 -0.60
CA GLU A 80 -24.13 0.26 -0.72
C GLU A 80 -24.23 -0.41 0.65
N LEU A 81 -23.22 -0.24 1.49
CA LEU A 81 -23.23 -0.79 2.85
C LEU A 81 -24.36 -0.17 3.68
N LYS A 82 -24.58 1.13 3.55
CA LYS A 82 -25.69 1.80 4.24
C LYS A 82 -27.03 1.26 3.79
N THR A 83 -27.19 1.03 2.49
CA THR A 83 -28.42 0.46 1.95
C THR A 83 -28.65 -0.94 2.48
N LEU A 84 -27.60 -1.77 2.51
CA LEU A 84 -27.69 -3.10 3.08
C LEU A 84 -28.03 -3.07 4.56
N ASN A 85 -27.40 -2.18 5.31
CA ASN A 85 -27.69 -2.04 6.73
C ASN A 85 -29.12 -1.62 6.99
N ASP A 86 -29.64 -0.70 6.18
CA ASP A 86 -31.05 -0.26 6.31
C ASP A 86 -32.01 -1.43 6.07
N ASN A 87 -31.66 -2.31 5.15
CA ASN A 87 -32.48 -3.48 4.85
C ASN A 87 -32.20 -4.63 5.81
N ASP A 88 -30.93 -4.84 6.15
CA ASP A 88 -30.47 -6.01 6.91
C ASP A 88 -30.59 -5.80 8.40
N MET A 89 -30.63 -4.58 8.86
CA MET A 89 -30.93 -4.29 10.27
C MET A 89 -32.30 -4.78 10.66
N LEU A 90 -33.09 -5.09 9.67
CA LEU A 90 -34.39 -5.71 9.87
C LEU A 90 -34.26 -7.21 10.09
N LEU A 91 -33.09 -7.71 9.85
CA LEU A 91 -32.77 -9.12 10.11
C LEU A 91 -32.47 -9.32 11.58
#